data_1fff580aa64d75a29425bf0038ce6195
#
_entry.id   1fff580aa64d75a29425bf0038ce6195
#
_cell.length_a   1.000
_cell.length_b   1.000
_cell.length_c   1.000
_cell.angle_alpha   90.00
_cell.angle_beta   90.00
_cell.angle_gamma   90.00
#
_symmetry.space_group_name_H-M   'P 1'
#
loop_
_entity.id
_entity.type
_entity.pdbx_description
1 polymer ?
#
loop_
_entity_poly.entity_id
_entity_poly.type
_entity_poly.pdbx_seq_one_letter_code
_entity_poly.pdbx_strand_id
1 'polypeptide(L)'
;MRKTILLLCAALAFDATLAAQQKVAIQVDASGPGEPFRPVWSYFGYDEPNFTYARHGELLLSELAQSSPAPVYIRMHNLLTSGDGTPALKWGSTNAYSEDAQGRPVYDWTILDRIFDTLLQAKVKPLVEIGFMPEALSTHPKPYRHDWPKGNLWTGWAYPPRDYHKWAELVHRWVNHCMERYGKTEVLTWYWEVWNEPDIGYWQGTPEEYYQLYDYAVDAVKRALPGARVGGPDSTGPADSHAAEFLRGFLEHCAHGKNSATGARGAPLDFVSFHAKGDPKVVAGHVRMGISRQLQSIENGFRIVRSFPEFQDAPIILGESDPEGCAACSARQYPQNAYRNGVLYPCYTAEVLARTLELAARYHANLEGVVTWAFEFENQPYFAGFRTLATNGVDKPVMNLYRLLGLMGGERIPVTSTQAIPLERVLASGVTGPPDVNALATSGNCKVAVMIWNYHDDDVPGPEASVELLIKNLPAEAAQVQVRDYRIDEHHSNAYTAWKEAGSPQHPTPEQYRKLQAAGRLEELGPAEKAETRNRELRWSFNLPRHALSLLIVTW
;
A
#
# COMPACT_ATOMS: atom_id res chain seq x y z
N MET A 1 13.29 70.33 35.82
CA MET A 1 12.68 69.92 34.55
C MET A 1 12.55 68.40 34.58
N ARG A 2 11.35 67.88 34.92
CA ARG A 2 11.03 66.44 34.96
C ARG A 2 10.42 66.07 33.60
N LYS A 3 11.05 65.14 32.84
CA LYS A 3 10.47 64.57 31.64
C LYS A 3 9.66 63.32 32.00
N THR A 4 8.37 63.40 31.79
CA THR A 4 7.43 62.30 31.90
C THR A 4 7.50 61.49 30.61
N ILE A 5 7.86 60.19 30.71
CA ILE A 5 7.80 59.22 29.60
C ILE A 5 6.44 58.55 29.66
N LEU A 6 5.59 58.76 28.66
CA LEU A 6 4.36 58.03 28.45
C LEU A 6 4.71 56.67 27.81
N LEU A 7 4.45 55.57 28.48
CA LEU A 7 4.45 54.25 27.91
C LEU A 7 3.09 54.00 27.21
N LEU A 8 3.12 53.91 25.88
CA LEU A 8 1.96 53.42 25.12
C LEU A 8 1.98 51.91 25.08
N CYS A 9 1.11 51.27 25.86
CA CYS A 9 0.82 49.82 25.72
C CYS A 9 -0.10 49.63 24.53
N ALA A 10 0.43 49.12 23.40
CA ALA A 10 -0.36 48.61 22.30
C ALA A 10 -0.86 47.23 22.66
N ALA A 11 -2.12 47.10 22.99
CA ALA A 11 -2.81 45.82 23.12
C ALA A 11 -3.01 45.25 21.69
N LEU A 12 -2.23 44.23 21.33
CA LEU A 12 -2.50 43.39 20.17
C LEU A 12 -3.72 42.53 20.52
N ALA A 13 -4.89 42.93 20.02
CA ALA A 13 -6.06 42.08 20.00
C ALA A 13 -5.79 40.97 18.97
N PHE A 14 -5.57 39.74 19.44
CA PHE A 14 -5.67 38.55 18.61
C PHE A 14 -7.16 38.35 18.30
N ASP A 15 -7.58 38.79 17.11
CA ASP A 15 -8.85 38.33 16.53
C ASP A 15 -8.71 36.84 16.23
N ALA A 16 -9.09 36.01 17.18
CA ALA A 16 -9.42 34.61 16.93
C ALA A 16 -10.72 34.60 16.11
N THR A 17 -10.60 34.73 14.81
CA THR A 17 -11.68 34.37 13.90
C THR A 17 -11.99 32.92 14.17
N LEU A 18 -13.08 32.62 14.90
CA LEU A 18 -13.73 31.31 14.92
C LEU A 18 -14.01 30.96 13.44
N ALA A 19 -13.16 30.11 12.87
CA ALA A 19 -13.42 29.54 11.56
C ALA A 19 -14.80 28.86 11.66
N ALA A 20 -15.77 29.38 10.94
CA ALA A 20 -17.13 28.84 10.96
C ALA A 20 -17.03 27.36 10.58
N GLN A 21 -17.56 26.50 11.44
CA GLN A 21 -17.60 25.04 11.24
C GLN A 21 -18.28 24.78 9.89
N GLN A 22 -17.56 24.15 8.97
CA GLN A 22 -18.00 23.98 7.59
C GLN A 22 -18.99 22.83 7.52
N LYS A 23 -20.27 23.12 7.22
CA LYS A 23 -21.29 22.10 7.01
C LYS A 23 -21.04 21.37 5.70
N VAL A 24 -20.99 20.05 5.77
CA VAL A 24 -20.75 19.15 4.64
C VAL A 24 -21.92 18.18 4.50
N ALA A 25 -22.67 18.29 3.41
CA ALA A 25 -23.72 17.34 3.11
C ALA A 25 -23.17 16.19 2.26
N ILE A 26 -23.29 14.97 2.78
CA ILE A 26 -22.94 13.72 2.08
C ILE A 26 -24.22 12.95 1.81
N GLN A 27 -24.43 12.53 0.55
CA GLN A 27 -25.59 11.74 0.15
C GLN A 27 -25.14 10.42 -0.45
N VAL A 28 -25.74 9.33 0.01
CA VAL A 28 -25.55 7.97 -0.47
C VAL A 28 -26.86 7.44 -1.01
N ASP A 29 -26.85 6.86 -2.20
CA ASP A 29 -28.02 6.21 -2.79
C ASP A 29 -27.90 4.68 -2.64
N ALA A 30 -28.64 4.11 -1.69
CA ALA A 30 -28.59 2.68 -1.38
C ALA A 30 -29.19 1.79 -2.48
N SER A 31 -29.94 2.35 -3.44
CA SER A 31 -30.52 1.66 -4.60
C SER A 31 -29.83 2.01 -5.91
N GLY A 32 -28.80 2.86 -5.87
CA GLY A 32 -28.07 3.25 -7.07
C GLY A 32 -27.35 2.06 -7.71
N PRO A 33 -26.96 2.18 -8.99
CA PRO A 33 -26.21 1.11 -9.66
C PRO A 33 -24.88 0.87 -8.93
N GLY A 34 -24.65 -0.37 -8.51
CA GLY A 34 -23.45 -0.78 -7.82
C GLY A 34 -22.43 -1.45 -8.75
N GLU A 35 -21.18 -1.38 -8.37
CA GLU A 35 -20.09 -2.17 -8.94
C GLU A 35 -19.49 -3.06 -7.84
N PRO A 36 -19.08 -4.30 -8.13
CA PRO A 36 -18.47 -5.15 -7.13
C PRO A 36 -17.33 -4.44 -6.40
N PHE A 37 -17.41 -4.35 -5.08
CA PHE A 37 -16.35 -3.77 -4.26
C PHE A 37 -15.27 -4.83 -3.99
N ARG A 38 -14.36 -4.98 -4.96
CA ARG A 38 -13.25 -5.92 -4.86
C ARG A 38 -12.22 -5.44 -3.84
N PRO A 39 -11.65 -6.35 -3.01
CA PRO A 39 -10.67 -5.98 -1.99
C PRO A 39 -9.28 -5.74 -2.59
N VAL A 40 -9.16 -4.79 -3.52
CA VAL A 40 -7.90 -4.43 -4.18
C VAL A 40 -6.81 -3.96 -3.21
N TRP A 41 -7.16 -3.61 -1.97
CA TRP A 41 -6.25 -3.23 -0.89
C TRP A 41 -5.63 -4.41 -0.15
N SER A 42 -6.02 -5.65 -0.43
CA SER A 42 -5.54 -6.87 0.26
C SER A 42 -4.16 -7.30 -0.21
N TYR A 43 -3.29 -6.36 -0.57
CA TYR A 43 -1.95 -6.58 -1.07
C TYR A 43 -0.96 -5.76 -0.24
N PHE A 44 0.06 -6.44 0.31
CA PHE A 44 1.09 -5.82 1.14
C PHE A 44 2.47 -6.26 0.69
N GLY A 45 3.50 -5.45 0.98
CA GLY A 45 4.84 -5.82 0.59
C GLY A 45 5.91 -5.18 1.47
N TYR A 46 7.13 -5.73 1.38
CA TYR A 46 8.31 -5.26 2.11
C TYR A 46 9.62 -5.78 1.52
N ASP A 47 10.72 -5.04 1.76
CA ASP A 47 12.04 -5.37 1.25
C ASP A 47 12.69 -6.58 1.96
N GLU A 48 12.29 -6.85 3.20
CA GLU A 48 13.04 -7.63 4.18
C GLU A 48 12.36 -8.99 4.46
N PRO A 49 12.44 -9.99 3.56
CA PRO A 49 11.69 -11.24 3.67
C PRO A 49 12.02 -12.04 4.95
N ASN A 50 13.16 -11.78 5.57
CA ASN A 50 13.56 -12.47 6.79
C ASN A 50 12.86 -11.94 8.05
N PHE A 51 12.15 -10.79 7.99
CA PHE A 51 11.22 -10.37 9.05
C PHE A 51 9.91 -11.14 9.03
N THR A 52 9.57 -11.86 7.95
CA THR A 52 8.35 -12.67 7.83
C THR A 52 8.20 -13.63 9.01
N TYR A 53 9.27 -14.33 9.37
CA TYR A 53 9.31 -15.31 10.46
C TYR A 53 9.82 -14.73 11.79
N ALA A 54 9.91 -13.41 11.91
CA ALA A 54 10.17 -12.76 13.17
C ALA A 54 8.88 -12.69 14.01
N ARG A 55 9.01 -12.58 15.31
CA ARG A 55 7.87 -12.63 16.24
C ARG A 55 6.74 -11.67 15.88
N HIS A 56 7.07 -10.41 15.61
CA HIS A 56 6.07 -9.40 15.28
C HIS A 56 5.63 -9.51 13.81
N GLY A 57 6.50 -10.02 12.93
CA GLY A 57 6.12 -10.34 11.55
C GLY A 57 5.04 -11.40 11.47
N GLU A 58 5.17 -12.52 12.20
CA GLU A 58 4.13 -13.56 12.31
C GLU A 58 2.82 -13.01 12.87
N LEU A 59 2.90 -12.15 13.90
CA LEU A 59 1.73 -11.49 14.48
C LEU A 59 1.03 -10.62 13.43
N LEU A 60 1.75 -9.73 12.78
CA LEU A 60 1.21 -8.82 11.77
C LEU A 60 0.58 -9.56 10.58
N LEU A 61 1.21 -10.63 10.09
CA LEU A 61 0.63 -11.47 9.03
C LEU A 61 -0.71 -12.06 9.43
N SER A 62 -0.82 -12.55 10.68
CA SER A 62 -2.08 -13.06 11.22
C SER A 62 -3.17 -11.97 11.30
N GLU A 63 -2.81 -10.75 11.67
CA GLU A 63 -3.73 -9.61 11.71
C GLU A 63 -4.16 -9.16 10.32
N LEU A 64 -3.24 -9.14 9.34
CA LEU A 64 -3.55 -8.85 7.95
C LEU A 64 -4.52 -9.86 7.35
N ALA A 65 -4.30 -11.16 7.60
CA ALA A 65 -5.22 -12.21 7.16
C ALA A 65 -6.65 -12.03 7.72
N GLN A 66 -6.77 -11.48 8.93
CA GLN A 66 -8.06 -11.22 9.58
C GLN A 66 -8.71 -9.91 9.12
N SER A 67 -7.94 -8.98 8.55
CA SER A 67 -8.42 -7.66 8.12
C SER A 67 -9.13 -7.67 6.77
N SER A 68 -9.12 -8.78 6.03
CA SER A 68 -9.72 -8.86 4.70
C SER A 68 -10.66 -10.07 4.57
N PRO A 69 -11.83 -9.91 3.91
CA PRO A 69 -12.72 -11.03 3.60
C PRO A 69 -12.20 -11.90 2.44
N ALA A 70 -11.17 -11.46 1.73
CA ALA A 70 -10.53 -12.16 0.62
C ALA A 70 -9.07 -12.51 0.94
N PRO A 71 -8.43 -13.39 0.14
CA PRO A 71 -7.01 -13.69 0.32
C PRO A 71 -6.15 -12.42 0.34
N VAL A 72 -5.24 -12.34 1.30
CA VAL A 72 -4.22 -11.30 1.38
C VAL A 72 -2.99 -11.80 0.66
N TYR A 73 -2.41 -10.96 -0.20
CA TYR A 73 -1.18 -11.25 -0.92
C TYR A 73 0.00 -10.48 -0.33
N ILE A 74 1.15 -11.16 -0.27
CA ILE A 74 2.40 -10.59 0.26
C ILE A 74 3.47 -10.62 -0.83
N ARG A 75 3.95 -9.45 -1.21
CA ARG A 75 5.07 -9.23 -2.14
C ARG A 75 6.34 -8.95 -1.34
N MET A 76 7.46 -9.55 -1.72
CA MET A 76 8.73 -9.37 -1.02
C MET A 76 9.89 -9.32 -1.99
N HIS A 77 10.83 -8.39 -1.74
CA HIS A 77 12.13 -8.40 -2.41
C HIS A 77 13.04 -9.51 -1.88
N ASN A 78 14.18 -9.68 -2.51
CA ASN A 78 15.32 -10.49 -2.01
C ASN A 78 15.06 -12.00 -1.86
N LEU A 79 14.06 -12.57 -2.49
CA LEU A 79 13.75 -14.00 -2.36
C LEU A 79 14.84 -14.92 -2.95
N LEU A 80 15.71 -14.42 -3.85
CA LEU A 80 16.84 -15.17 -4.41
C LEU A 80 18.21 -14.59 -4.05
N THR A 81 18.25 -13.54 -3.25
CA THR A 81 19.50 -12.90 -2.78
C THR A 81 20.29 -13.86 -1.91
N SER A 82 21.61 -13.97 -2.18
CA SER A 82 22.52 -14.82 -1.40
C SER A 82 22.76 -14.25 0.00
N GLY A 83 22.76 -15.11 1.02
CA GLY A 83 23.01 -14.76 2.41
C GLY A 83 22.43 -15.78 3.38
N ASP A 84 22.52 -15.50 4.68
CA ASP A 84 22.22 -16.45 5.76
C ASP A 84 20.82 -16.33 6.35
N GLY A 85 19.96 -15.47 5.79
CA GLY A 85 18.60 -15.25 6.30
C GLY A 85 18.53 -14.36 7.53
N THR A 86 19.60 -13.64 7.89
CA THR A 86 19.56 -12.68 8.99
C THR A 86 18.74 -11.44 8.61
N PRO A 87 17.70 -11.07 9.38
CA PRO A 87 16.90 -9.88 9.12
C PRO A 87 17.72 -8.60 9.26
N ALA A 88 17.60 -7.71 8.26
CA ALA A 88 18.16 -6.36 8.31
C ALA A 88 17.31 -5.38 7.50
N LEU A 89 17.42 -4.08 7.79
CA LEU A 89 16.71 -3.05 7.02
C LEU A 89 17.20 -3.02 5.57
N LYS A 90 16.27 -2.96 4.64
CA LYS A 90 16.53 -2.90 3.17
C LYS A 90 17.26 -4.11 2.62
N TRP A 91 17.35 -5.20 3.39
CA TRP A 91 18.08 -6.40 3.03
C TRP A 91 17.27 -7.65 3.38
N GLY A 92 17.41 -8.65 2.53
CA GLY A 92 16.98 -10.00 2.82
C GLY A 92 17.84 -11.00 2.06
N SER A 93 17.78 -12.25 2.45
CA SER A 93 18.54 -13.31 1.79
C SER A 93 17.97 -14.68 2.07
N THR A 94 18.14 -15.59 1.13
CA THR A 94 17.64 -16.96 1.25
C THR A 94 18.72 -18.00 0.90
N ASN A 95 19.76 -17.59 0.18
CA ASN A 95 20.81 -18.44 -0.36
C ASN A 95 20.29 -19.64 -1.19
N ALA A 96 19.16 -19.43 -1.89
CA ALA A 96 18.47 -20.47 -2.64
C ALA A 96 19.33 -21.08 -3.77
N TYR A 97 20.37 -20.36 -4.22
CA TYR A 97 21.27 -20.80 -5.27
C TYR A 97 22.72 -20.51 -4.90
N SER A 98 23.57 -21.49 -5.08
CA SER A 98 25.03 -21.37 -5.05
C SER A 98 25.66 -22.29 -6.10
N GLU A 99 26.97 -22.24 -6.25
CA GLU A 99 27.71 -23.15 -7.13
C GLU A 99 28.82 -23.86 -6.34
N ASP A 100 29.03 -25.15 -6.63
CA ASP A 100 30.13 -25.90 -6.07
C ASP A 100 31.47 -25.51 -6.72
N ALA A 101 32.55 -26.11 -6.25
CA ALA A 101 33.91 -25.83 -6.75
C ALA A 101 34.10 -26.16 -8.26
N GLN A 102 33.19 -26.91 -8.87
CA GLN A 102 33.14 -27.23 -10.30
C GLN A 102 32.18 -26.35 -11.07
N GLY A 103 31.55 -25.33 -10.44
CA GLY A 103 30.59 -24.44 -11.03
C GLY A 103 29.21 -25.09 -11.31
N ARG A 104 28.91 -26.22 -10.65
CA ARG A 104 27.61 -26.88 -10.76
C ARG A 104 26.60 -26.26 -9.78
N PRO A 105 25.35 -26.02 -10.22
CA PRO A 105 24.30 -25.47 -9.38
C PRO A 105 24.05 -26.32 -8.12
N VAL A 106 23.92 -25.64 -6.97
CA VAL A 106 23.47 -26.19 -5.70
C VAL A 106 22.28 -25.37 -5.23
N TYR A 107 21.17 -26.05 -4.93
CA TYR A 107 19.92 -25.43 -4.52
C TYR A 107 19.67 -25.71 -3.04
N ASP A 108 19.34 -24.66 -2.27
CA ASP A 108 18.95 -24.76 -0.86
C ASP A 108 17.68 -23.95 -0.63
N TRP A 109 16.58 -24.63 -0.42
CA TRP A 109 15.28 -24.02 -0.22
C TRP A 109 14.93 -23.73 1.25
N THR A 110 15.82 -24.05 2.19
CA THR A 110 15.54 -24.04 3.64
C THR A 110 14.98 -22.70 4.11
N ILE A 111 15.59 -21.58 3.73
CA ILE A 111 15.14 -20.24 4.17
C ILE A 111 13.89 -19.82 3.39
N LEU A 112 13.82 -20.09 2.08
CA LEU A 112 12.62 -19.85 1.28
C LEU A 112 11.41 -20.61 1.83
N ASP A 113 11.59 -21.89 2.15
CA ASP A 113 10.54 -22.70 2.76
C ASP A 113 10.06 -22.10 4.07
N ARG A 114 10.97 -21.65 4.92
CA ARG A 114 10.59 -21.00 6.18
C ARG A 114 9.75 -19.74 5.95
N ILE A 115 10.10 -18.92 4.95
CA ILE A 115 9.32 -17.73 4.60
C ILE A 115 7.92 -18.13 4.13
N PHE A 116 7.82 -19.03 3.16
CA PHE A 116 6.55 -19.42 2.56
C PHE A 116 5.68 -20.25 3.51
N ASP A 117 6.26 -21.12 4.33
CA ASP A 117 5.56 -21.82 5.40
C ASP A 117 4.89 -20.83 6.35
N THR A 118 5.61 -19.77 6.76
CA THR A 118 5.08 -18.73 7.65
C THR A 118 3.90 -17.99 7.00
N LEU A 119 4.02 -17.62 5.72
CA LEU A 119 2.91 -16.98 5.00
C LEU A 119 1.67 -17.86 4.96
N LEU A 120 1.83 -19.12 4.55
CA LEU A 120 0.70 -20.04 4.41
C LEU A 120 0.08 -20.43 5.76
N GLN A 121 0.88 -20.55 6.83
CA GLN A 121 0.39 -20.72 8.19
C GLN A 121 -0.45 -19.53 8.66
N ALA A 122 -0.05 -18.33 8.31
CA ALA A 122 -0.83 -17.10 8.56
C ALA A 122 -2.06 -16.97 7.63
N LYS A 123 -2.26 -17.88 6.67
CA LYS A 123 -3.34 -17.87 5.65
C LYS A 123 -3.26 -16.68 4.69
N VAL A 124 -2.08 -16.19 4.42
CA VAL A 124 -1.81 -15.21 3.37
C VAL A 124 -1.10 -15.89 2.20
N LYS A 125 -1.11 -15.26 1.03
CA LYS A 125 -0.61 -15.83 -0.21
C LYS A 125 0.61 -15.08 -0.74
N PRO A 126 1.59 -15.78 -1.33
CA PRO A 126 2.70 -15.11 -2.01
C PRO A 126 2.26 -14.39 -3.29
N LEU A 127 2.72 -13.14 -3.47
CA LEU A 127 3.00 -12.53 -4.75
C LEU A 127 4.52 -12.63 -4.89
N VAL A 128 4.98 -13.63 -5.62
CA VAL A 128 6.40 -13.99 -5.66
C VAL A 128 7.15 -13.05 -6.57
N GLU A 129 8.06 -12.25 -6.04
CA GLU A 129 9.02 -11.51 -6.84
C GLU A 129 10.24 -12.40 -7.14
N ILE A 130 10.49 -12.67 -8.42
CA ILE A 130 11.63 -13.45 -8.90
C ILE A 130 12.86 -12.54 -8.95
N GLY A 131 13.54 -12.39 -7.81
CA GLY A 131 14.69 -11.48 -7.64
C GLY A 131 15.22 -11.52 -6.18
N PHE A 132 16.32 -10.81 -5.86
CA PHE A 132 17.28 -10.32 -6.85
C PHE A 132 18.22 -11.43 -7.31
N MET A 133 19.25 -11.09 -8.13
CA MET A 133 20.16 -12.10 -8.66
C MET A 133 20.95 -12.80 -7.54
N PRO A 134 21.06 -14.14 -7.51
CA PRO A 134 22.01 -14.80 -6.63
C PRO A 134 23.45 -14.39 -6.95
N GLU A 135 24.31 -14.23 -5.92
CA GLU A 135 25.71 -13.85 -6.07
C GLU A 135 26.44 -14.69 -7.13
N ALA A 136 26.29 -16.02 -7.05
CA ALA A 136 26.98 -16.96 -7.95
C ALA A 136 26.54 -16.81 -9.43
N LEU A 137 25.34 -16.30 -9.71
CA LEU A 137 24.87 -16.02 -11.06
C LEU A 137 25.14 -14.59 -11.53
N SER A 138 25.40 -13.66 -10.63
CA SER A 138 25.57 -12.25 -10.97
C SER A 138 26.81 -11.99 -11.81
N THR A 139 26.70 -11.15 -12.83
CA THR A 139 27.88 -10.67 -13.60
C THR A 139 28.78 -9.76 -12.77
N HIS A 140 28.31 -9.24 -11.64
CA HIS A 140 29.09 -8.40 -10.73
C HIS A 140 29.22 -9.05 -9.35
N PRO A 141 30.43 -9.03 -8.74
CA PRO A 141 30.70 -9.78 -7.49
C PRO A 141 30.14 -9.12 -6.23
N LYS A 142 29.66 -7.88 -6.30
CA LYS A 142 29.13 -7.15 -5.13
C LYS A 142 27.67 -6.83 -5.32
N PRO A 143 26.88 -6.83 -4.23
CA PRO A 143 25.49 -6.38 -4.30
C PRO A 143 25.42 -4.90 -4.66
N TYR A 144 24.25 -4.46 -5.11
CA TYR A 144 23.96 -3.07 -5.38
C TYR A 144 23.87 -2.28 -4.07
N ARG A 145 24.37 -1.06 -4.11
CA ARG A 145 24.35 -0.15 -2.98
C ARG A 145 23.58 1.11 -3.35
N HIS A 146 22.58 1.43 -2.57
CA HIS A 146 21.90 2.70 -2.68
C HIS A 146 22.79 3.86 -2.18
N ASP A 147 22.85 4.94 -2.96
CA ASP A 147 23.31 6.23 -2.47
C ASP A 147 22.25 6.90 -1.57
N TRP A 148 21.08 6.39 -1.59
CA TRP A 148 19.87 6.83 -0.90
C TRP A 148 19.24 5.65 -0.15
N PRO A 149 18.82 5.83 1.10
CA PRO A 149 19.06 7.02 1.93
C PRO A 149 20.54 7.18 2.27
N LYS A 150 20.96 8.40 2.60
CA LYS A 150 22.35 8.69 3.02
C LYS A 150 22.81 7.62 3.99
N GLY A 151 23.71 6.76 3.62
CA GLY A 151 24.22 5.84 4.60
C GLY A 151 24.41 4.42 4.17
N ASN A 152 24.38 4.12 2.91
CA ASN A 152 24.96 2.86 2.52
C ASN A 152 24.10 1.63 2.80
N LEU A 153 22.85 1.68 2.47
CA LEU A 153 22.03 0.47 2.50
C LEU A 153 22.35 -0.39 1.28
N TRP A 154 22.73 -1.62 1.53
CA TRP A 154 22.90 -2.64 0.51
C TRP A 154 21.55 -3.26 0.22
N THR A 155 21.33 -3.62 -1.03
CA THR A 155 20.26 -4.50 -1.47
C THR A 155 20.87 -5.67 -2.25
N GLY A 156 20.07 -6.57 -2.84
CA GLY A 156 20.57 -7.73 -3.55
C GLY A 156 21.48 -7.40 -4.76
N TRP A 157 21.92 -8.41 -5.47
CA TRP A 157 22.70 -8.22 -6.70
C TRP A 157 21.78 -7.80 -7.84
N ALA A 158 21.93 -6.57 -8.33
CA ALA A 158 21.09 -5.91 -9.31
C ALA A 158 21.62 -6.05 -10.77
N TYR A 159 22.35 -7.10 -11.07
CA TYR A 159 23.07 -7.25 -12.34
C TYR A 159 22.55 -8.43 -13.15
N PRO A 160 22.71 -8.41 -14.51
CA PRO A 160 22.36 -9.54 -15.35
C PRO A 160 23.01 -10.85 -14.92
N PRO A 161 22.36 -12.00 -15.18
CA PRO A 161 22.98 -13.30 -14.92
C PRO A 161 24.14 -13.57 -15.89
N ARG A 162 25.19 -14.23 -15.40
CA ARG A 162 26.27 -14.73 -16.26
C ARG A 162 25.79 -15.77 -17.27
N ASP A 163 24.70 -16.46 -16.93
CA ASP A 163 24.12 -17.54 -17.74
C ASP A 163 22.59 -17.54 -17.56
N TYR A 164 21.88 -17.13 -18.62
CA TYR A 164 20.43 -17.07 -18.62
C TYR A 164 19.76 -18.46 -18.57
N HIS A 165 20.45 -19.53 -19.03
CA HIS A 165 19.92 -20.90 -18.91
C HIS A 165 19.98 -21.39 -17.45
N LYS A 166 21.05 -21.06 -16.71
CA LYS A 166 21.11 -21.36 -15.28
C LYS A 166 20.07 -20.55 -14.49
N TRP A 167 19.83 -19.31 -14.88
CA TRP A 167 18.74 -18.49 -14.32
C TRP A 167 17.38 -19.14 -14.56
N ALA A 168 17.06 -19.54 -15.79
CA ALA A 168 15.82 -20.23 -16.11
C ALA A 168 15.68 -21.56 -15.35
N GLU A 169 16.78 -22.33 -15.22
CA GLU A 169 16.77 -23.61 -14.48
C GLU A 169 16.51 -23.38 -12.99
N LEU A 170 17.09 -22.33 -12.37
CA LEU A 170 16.80 -21.95 -10.99
C LEU A 170 15.32 -21.66 -10.81
N VAL A 171 14.73 -20.82 -11.65
CA VAL A 171 13.31 -20.45 -11.59
C VAL A 171 12.43 -21.68 -11.79
N HIS A 172 12.73 -22.52 -12.79
CA HIS A 172 11.98 -23.75 -13.07
C HIS A 172 11.99 -24.71 -11.86
N ARG A 173 13.16 -24.92 -11.24
CA ARG A 173 13.29 -25.78 -10.05
C ARG A 173 12.56 -25.20 -8.84
N TRP A 174 12.62 -23.90 -8.67
CA TRP A 174 11.90 -23.23 -7.56
C TRP A 174 10.38 -23.42 -7.67
N VAL A 175 9.81 -23.21 -8.86
CA VAL A 175 8.36 -23.43 -9.08
C VAL A 175 7.98 -24.90 -8.85
N ASN A 176 8.81 -25.87 -9.33
CA ASN A 176 8.56 -27.29 -9.09
C ASN A 176 8.64 -27.63 -7.59
N HIS A 177 9.65 -27.12 -6.89
CA HIS A 177 9.79 -27.28 -5.45
C HIS A 177 8.55 -26.76 -4.70
N CYS A 178 8.05 -25.55 -5.06
CA CYS A 178 6.82 -25.01 -4.48
C CYS A 178 5.63 -25.93 -4.74
N MET A 179 5.49 -26.49 -5.96
CA MET A 179 4.39 -27.43 -6.26
C MET A 179 4.51 -28.74 -5.48
N GLU A 180 5.72 -29.27 -5.31
CA GLU A 180 5.96 -30.49 -4.53
C GLU A 180 5.64 -30.28 -3.05
N ARG A 181 6.00 -29.12 -2.49
CA ARG A 181 5.83 -28.81 -1.08
C ARG A 181 4.41 -28.37 -0.73
N TYR A 182 3.83 -27.45 -1.50
CA TYR A 182 2.55 -26.79 -1.16
C TYR A 182 1.37 -27.30 -1.97
N GLY A 183 1.63 -28.10 -2.99
CA GLY A 183 0.61 -28.61 -3.91
C GLY A 183 0.31 -27.65 -5.07
N LYS A 184 0.07 -28.25 -6.23
CA LYS A 184 -0.20 -27.52 -7.48
C LYS A 184 -1.38 -26.55 -7.35
N THR A 185 -2.45 -26.95 -6.70
CA THR A 185 -3.67 -26.13 -6.54
C THR A 185 -3.39 -24.87 -5.75
N GLU A 186 -2.56 -24.94 -4.70
CA GLU A 186 -2.17 -23.77 -3.93
C GLU A 186 -1.29 -22.83 -4.77
N VAL A 187 -0.24 -23.36 -5.39
CA VAL A 187 0.71 -22.55 -6.18
C VAL A 187 0.05 -21.87 -7.38
N LEU A 188 -1.01 -22.44 -7.97
CA LEU A 188 -1.82 -21.80 -9.01
C LEU A 188 -2.57 -20.54 -8.54
N THR A 189 -2.71 -20.36 -7.25
CA THR A 189 -3.32 -19.14 -6.69
C THR A 189 -2.34 -17.98 -6.52
N TRP A 190 -1.05 -18.22 -6.66
CA TRP A 190 0.00 -17.23 -6.49
C TRP A 190 0.20 -16.38 -7.75
N TYR A 191 0.88 -15.24 -7.58
CA TYR A 191 1.42 -14.42 -8.68
C TYR A 191 2.92 -14.62 -8.75
N TRP A 192 3.49 -14.56 -9.96
CA TRP A 192 4.92 -14.66 -10.22
C TRP A 192 5.34 -13.43 -11.01
N GLU A 193 6.00 -12.51 -10.36
CA GLU A 193 6.46 -11.25 -10.91
C GLU A 193 7.97 -11.29 -11.11
N VAL A 194 8.46 -10.68 -12.20
CA VAL A 194 9.89 -10.70 -12.48
C VAL A 194 10.51 -9.37 -12.11
N TRP A 195 11.34 -9.39 -11.05
CA TRP A 195 12.17 -8.27 -10.60
C TRP A 195 11.41 -7.16 -9.88
N ASN A 196 12.17 -6.05 -9.56
CA ASN A 196 11.70 -4.83 -8.94
C ASN A 196 12.39 -3.62 -9.57
N GLU A 197 11.64 -2.60 -9.99
CA GLU A 197 12.11 -1.30 -10.50
C GLU A 197 13.28 -1.43 -11.50
N PRO A 198 13.14 -2.22 -12.59
CA PRO A 198 14.23 -2.45 -13.54
C PRO A 198 14.58 -1.23 -14.40
N ASP A 199 13.84 -0.14 -14.25
CA ASP A 199 14.07 1.15 -14.91
C ASP A 199 15.00 2.07 -14.13
N ILE A 200 15.39 1.71 -12.91
CA ILE A 200 16.34 2.49 -12.08
C ILE A 200 17.48 1.59 -11.57
N GLY A 201 18.24 2.07 -10.60
CA GLY A 201 19.45 1.40 -10.08
C GLY A 201 19.28 -0.01 -9.53
N TYR A 202 18.07 -0.49 -9.33
CA TYR A 202 17.80 -1.90 -9.02
C TYR A 202 18.08 -2.85 -10.20
N TRP A 203 18.34 -2.33 -11.39
CA TRP A 203 18.85 -3.06 -12.54
C TRP A 203 20.05 -2.35 -13.14
N GLN A 204 21.19 -3.03 -13.19
CA GLN A 204 22.48 -2.51 -13.67
C GLN A 204 22.83 -3.09 -15.06
N GLY A 205 21.82 -3.49 -15.81
CA GLY A 205 21.90 -3.90 -17.21
C GLY A 205 21.14 -2.94 -18.12
N THR A 206 21.05 -3.27 -19.42
CA THR A 206 20.20 -2.53 -20.36
C THR A 206 18.74 -2.98 -20.27
N PRO A 207 17.78 -2.21 -20.81
CA PRO A 207 16.39 -2.68 -20.92
C PRO A 207 16.26 -4.00 -21.68
N GLU A 208 17.06 -4.21 -22.75
CA GLU A 208 17.05 -5.44 -23.54
C GLU A 208 17.55 -6.65 -22.74
N GLU A 209 18.55 -6.45 -21.88
CA GLU A 209 19.02 -7.50 -20.96
C GLU A 209 17.96 -7.83 -19.89
N TYR A 210 17.16 -6.84 -19.46
CA TYR A 210 16.01 -7.09 -18.59
C TYR A 210 14.91 -7.86 -19.32
N TYR A 211 14.58 -7.49 -20.57
CA TYR A 211 13.60 -8.25 -21.37
C TYR A 211 14.05 -9.70 -21.57
N GLN A 212 15.33 -9.91 -21.80
CA GLN A 212 15.90 -11.25 -21.87
C GLN A 212 15.77 -11.99 -20.53
N LEU A 213 16.06 -11.34 -19.39
CA LEU A 213 15.85 -11.92 -18.06
C LEU A 213 14.40 -12.35 -17.86
N TYR A 214 13.46 -11.48 -18.22
CA TYR A 214 12.03 -11.72 -18.16
C TYR A 214 11.64 -12.94 -18.99
N ASP A 215 12.04 -12.98 -20.26
CA ASP A 215 11.74 -14.08 -21.18
C ASP A 215 12.12 -15.44 -20.60
N TYR A 216 13.36 -15.56 -20.11
CA TYR A 216 13.86 -16.80 -19.53
C TYR A 216 13.14 -17.16 -18.21
N ALA A 217 12.80 -16.20 -17.38
CA ALA A 217 12.08 -16.44 -16.13
C ALA A 217 10.65 -16.91 -16.40
N VAL A 218 9.87 -16.19 -17.25
CA VAL A 218 8.47 -16.54 -17.51
C VAL A 218 8.32 -17.83 -18.29
N ASP A 219 9.24 -18.13 -19.23
CA ASP A 219 9.30 -19.43 -19.89
C ASP A 219 9.51 -20.56 -18.87
N ALA A 220 10.44 -20.36 -17.93
CA ALA A 220 10.73 -21.34 -16.88
C ALA A 220 9.52 -21.58 -15.97
N VAL A 221 8.83 -20.52 -15.54
CA VAL A 221 7.57 -20.62 -14.76
C VAL A 221 6.51 -21.38 -15.56
N LYS A 222 6.26 -20.98 -16.81
CA LYS A 222 5.22 -21.58 -17.65
C LYS A 222 5.52 -23.04 -18.00
N ARG A 223 6.78 -23.43 -18.18
CA ARG A 223 7.17 -24.84 -18.37
C ARG A 223 6.93 -25.69 -17.14
N ALA A 224 7.19 -25.15 -15.95
CA ALA A 224 6.91 -25.85 -14.69
C ALA A 224 5.41 -25.90 -14.38
N LEU A 225 4.70 -24.78 -14.55
CA LEU A 225 3.28 -24.61 -14.20
C LEU A 225 2.58 -23.78 -15.28
N PRO A 226 2.05 -24.39 -16.34
CA PRO A 226 1.46 -23.67 -17.49
C PRO A 226 0.33 -22.69 -17.11
N GLY A 227 -0.42 -22.97 -16.03
CA GLY A 227 -1.50 -22.10 -15.53
C GLY A 227 -1.05 -21.03 -14.55
N ALA A 228 0.24 -20.91 -14.23
CA ALA A 228 0.75 -19.87 -13.34
C ALA A 228 0.50 -18.48 -13.92
N ARG A 229 0.17 -17.52 -13.04
CA ARG A 229 0.03 -16.10 -13.42
C ARG A 229 1.40 -15.43 -13.35
N VAL A 230 1.93 -15.01 -14.50
CA VAL A 230 3.23 -14.33 -14.63
C VAL A 230 3.04 -12.88 -15.01
N GLY A 231 3.88 -11.97 -14.52
CA GLY A 231 3.76 -10.54 -14.81
C GLY A 231 4.99 -9.72 -14.49
N GLY A 232 4.83 -8.42 -14.65
CA GLY A 232 5.85 -7.39 -14.49
C GLY A 232 5.48 -6.11 -15.26
N PRO A 233 6.42 -5.18 -15.48
CA PRO A 233 7.82 -5.19 -15.07
C PRO A 233 8.05 -4.68 -13.66
N ASP A 234 7.01 -4.20 -12.99
CA ASP A 234 7.05 -3.51 -11.70
C ASP A 234 8.03 -2.33 -11.69
N SER A 235 7.96 -1.53 -12.77
CA SER A 235 8.76 -0.32 -12.96
C SER A 235 8.34 0.79 -12.01
N THR A 236 9.16 1.82 -11.87
CA THR A 236 8.80 3.02 -11.10
C THR A 236 7.59 3.74 -11.68
N GLY A 237 7.12 4.80 -10.99
CA GLY A 237 5.87 5.48 -11.32
C GLY A 237 5.88 6.23 -12.66
N PRO A 238 5.00 5.90 -13.62
CA PRO A 238 5.02 6.47 -14.97
C PRO A 238 4.50 7.93 -15.08
N ALA A 239 4.37 8.66 -13.97
CA ALA A 239 4.38 10.12 -14.00
C ALA A 239 5.76 10.69 -14.36
N ASP A 240 6.81 9.88 -14.23
CA ASP A 240 8.12 10.15 -14.78
C ASP A 240 8.21 9.65 -16.23
N SER A 241 8.83 10.45 -17.13
CA SER A 241 8.92 10.10 -18.55
C SER A 241 9.77 8.86 -18.78
N HIS A 242 10.87 8.69 -18.02
CA HIS A 242 11.74 7.53 -18.13
C HIS A 242 10.99 6.23 -17.77
N ALA A 243 10.28 6.24 -16.65
CA ALA A 243 9.44 5.10 -16.23
C ALA A 243 8.32 4.82 -17.24
N ALA A 244 7.69 5.87 -17.78
CA ALA A 244 6.65 5.72 -18.81
C ALA A 244 7.20 5.11 -20.11
N GLU A 245 8.40 5.51 -20.53
CA GLU A 245 9.08 4.94 -21.69
C GLU A 245 9.48 3.49 -21.46
N PHE A 246 10.00 3.16 -20.27
CA PHE A 246 10.36 1.79 -19.91
C PHE A 246 9.14 0.88 -19.91
N LEU A 247 8.03 1.27 -19.28
CA LEU A 247 6.79 0.51 -19.26
C LEU A 247 6.26 0.25 -20.68
N ARG A 248 6.29 1.27 -21.57
CA ARG A 248 5.90 1.10 -22.98
C ARG A 248 6.81 0.12 -23.71
N GLY A 249 8.13 0.26 -23.56
CA GLY A 249 9.12 -0.63 -24.17
C GLY A 249 8.96 -2.08 -23.74
N PHE A 250 8.67 -2.31 -22.45
CA PHE A 250 8.39 -3.65 -21.93
C PHE A 250 7.09 -4.24 -22.50
N LEU A 251 6.01 -3.47 -22.56
CA LEU A 251 4.76 -3.93 -23.15
C LEU A 251 4.91 -4.21 -24.66
N GLU A 252 5.63 -3.36 -25.38
CA GLU A 252 5.96 -3.61 -26.79
C GLU A 252 6.76 -4.89 -26.99
N HIS A 253 7.75 -5.16 -26.10
CA HIS A 253 8.49 -6.41 -26.11
C HIS A 253 7.57 -7.61 -25.86
N CYS A 254 6.73 -7.57 -24.85
CA CYS A 254 5.80 -8.66 -24.53
C CYS A 254 4.76 -8.90 -25.64
N ALA A 255 4.32 -7.85 -26.35
CA ALA A 255 3.36 -7.99 -27.45
C ALA A 255 4.03 -8.46 -28.75
N HIS A 256 5.17 -7.89 -29.10
CA HIS A 256 5.72 -7.95 -30.45
C HIS A 256 7.20 -8.33 -30.55
N GLY A 257 7.96 -8.20 -29.46
CA GLY A 257 9.38 -8.49 -29.39
C GLY A 257 9.70 -9.96 -29.68
N LYS A 258 10.97 -10.24 -29.92
CA LYS A 258 11.45 -11.63 -30.05
C LYS A 258 11.76 -12.16 -28.67
N ASN A 259 11.06 -13.19 -28.24
CA ASN A 259 11.34 -13.89 -26.98
C ASN A 259 12.71 -14.59 -27.05
N SER A 260 13.60 -14.23 -26.15
CA SER A 260 14.99 -14.72 -26.12
C SER A 260 15.09 -16.19 -25.68
N ALA A 261 14.14 -16.70 -24.91
CA ALA A 261 14.14 -18.09 -24.44
C ALA A 261 13.58 -19.06 -25.49
N THR A 262 12.54 -18.66 -26.22
CA THR A 262 11.79 -19.54 -27.13
C THR A 262 12.00 -19.22 -28.61
N GLY A 263 12.45 -18.02 -28.94
CA GLY A 263 12.53 -17.50 -30.31
C GLY A 263 11.18 -17.07 -30.88
N ALA A 264 10.08 -17.24 -30.16
CA ALA A 264 8.73 -16.85 -30.60
C ALA A 264 8.56 -15.32 -30.57
N ARG A 265 7.46 -14.82 -31.14
CA ARG A 265 7.04 -13.43 -31.01
C ARG A 265 6.28 -13.24 -29.71
N GLY A 266 6.66 -12.21 -28.95
CA GLY A 266 6.07 -11.82 -27.67
C GLY A 266 6.48 -12.71 -26.51
N ALA A 267 6.15 -12.30 -25.31
CA ALA A 267 6.38 -13.03 -24.07
C ALA A 267 5.07 -13.15 -23.27
N PRO A 268 4.86 -14.24 -22.50
CA PRO A 268 3.69 -14.36 -21.61
C PRO A 268 3.63 -13.20 -20.62
N LEU A 269 2.44 -12.57 -20.49
CA LEU A 269 2.17 -11.51 -19.54
C LEU A 269 0.70 -11.61 -19.10
N ASP A 270 0.45 -12.20 -17.94
CA ASP A 270 -0.90 -12.43 -17.42
C ASP A 270 -1.41 -11.26 -16.56
N PHE A 271 -0.52 -10.42 -16.06
CA PHE A 271 -0.83 -9.15 -15.39
C PHE A 271 0.30 -8.14 -15.62
N VAL A 272 -0.05 -6.86 -15.57
CA VAL A 272 0.91 -5.76 -15.68
C VAL A 272 1.09 -5.14 -14.30
N SER A 273 2.32 -4.84 -13.91
CA SER A 273 2.61 -4.12 -12.68
C SER A 273 3.51 -2.90 -12.87
N PHE A 274 3.30 -1.89 -12.04
CA PHE A 274 4.13 -0.68 -11.93
C PHE A 274 3.89 -0.01 -10.58
N HIS A 275 4.81 0.83 -10.14
CA HIS A 275 4.71 1.57 -8.89
C HIS A 275 3.94 2.89 -9.05
N ALA A 276 3.44 3.40 -7.93
CA ALA A 276 2.84 4.73 -7.84
C ALA A 276 3.21 5.37 -6.50
N LYS A 277 4.18 6.27 -6.52
CA LYS A 277 4.65 6.97 -5.33
C LYS A 277 4.21 8.43 -5.33
N GLY A 278 3.87 8.94 -4.13
CA GLY A 278 3.70 10.37 -3.87
C GLY A 278 5.05 11.09 -3.76
N ASP A 279 5.02 12.32 -3.23
CA ASP A 279 6.23 13.15 -3.13
C ASP A 279 6.12 14.09 -1.91
N PRO A 280 6.10 13.54 -0.68
CA PRO A 280 5.99 14.34 0.52
C PRO A 280 7.22 15.22 0.71
N LYS A 281 7.00 16.49 1.04
CA LYS A 281 8.03 17.50 1.22
C LYS A 281 7.78 18.30 2.49
N VAL A 282 8.86 18.83 3.07
CA VAL A 282 8.74 19.84 4.13
C VAL A 282 8.54 21.21 3.48
N VAL A 283 7.39 21.83 3.75
CA VAL A 283 7.00 23.14 3.24
C VAL A 283 6.64 24.02 4.42
N ALA A 284 7.28 25.16 4.59
CA ALA A 284 7.03 26.08 5.71
C ALA A 284 6.98 25.42 7.10
N GLY A 285 7.81 24.39 7.33
CA GLY A 285 7.96 23.71 8.62
C GLY A 285 6.95 22.58 8.90
N HIS A 286 6.09 22.23 7.94
CA HIS A 286 5.18 21.06 8.02
C HIS A 286 5.35 20.15 6.81
N VAL A 287 4.80 18.94 6.90
CA VAL A 287 4.81 17.99 5.78
C VAL A 287 3.65 18.31 4.84
N ARG A 288 3.93 18.35 3.54
CA ARG A 288 2.95 18.33 2.45
C ARG A 288 3.08 17.04 1.67
N MET A 289 2.00 16.29 1.56
CA MET A 289 2.00 14.90 1.06
C MET A 289 2.20 14.79 -0.45
N GLY A 290 1.73 15.76 -1.24
CA GLY A 290 1.88 15.74 -2.69
C GLY A 290 1.14 14.59 -3.38
N ILE A 291 -0.11 14.33 -2.99
CA ILE A 291 -0.97 13.26 -3.50
C ILE A 291 -1.12 13.26 -5.03
N SER A 292 -1.07 14.44 -5.66
CA SER A 292 -1.17 14.58 -7.12
C SER A 292 -0.14 13.73 -7.86
N ARG A 293 1.10 13.63 -7.35
CA ARG A 293 2.18 12.85 -7.99
C ARG A 293 1.85 11.36 -8.05
N GLN A 294 1.32 10.80 -6.97
CA GLN A 294 0.92 9.40 -6.93
C GLN A 294 -0.22 9.13 -7.91
N LEU A 295 -1.26 9.96 -7.90
CA LEU A 295 -2.42 9.80 -8.78
C LEU A 295 -2.07 10.00 -10.26
N GLN A 296 -1.14 10.90 -10.60
CA GLN A 296 -0.62 11.05 -11.96
C GLN A 296 0.13 9.79 -12.43
N SER A 297 0.89 9.13 -11.54
CA SER A 297 1.52 7.85 -11.87
C SER A 297 0.48 6.78 -12.17
N ILE A 298 -0.58 6.69 -11.36
CA ILE A 298 -1.68 5.74 -11.57
C ILE A 298 -2.40 6.02 -12.89
N GLU A 299 -2.78 7.28 -13.14
CA GLU A 299 -3.46 7.69 -14.36
C GLU A 299 -2.64 7.37 -15.61
N ASN A 300 -1.35 7.76 -15.62
CA ASN A 300 -0.47 7.50 -16.77
C ASN A 300 -0.24 6.01 -17.00
N GLY A 301 -0.07 5.22 -15.94
CA GLY A 301 0.07 3.78 -16.05
C GLY A 301 -1.17 3.12 -16.65
N PHE A 302 -2.37 3.47 -16.18
CA PHE A 302 -3.61 2.98 -16.77
C PHE A 302 -3.75 3.36 -18.25
N ARG A 303 -3.42 4.60 -18.62
CA ARG A 303 -3.43 5.05 -20.03
C ARG A 303 -2.45 4.28 -20.88
N ILE A 304 -1.25 3.99 -20.38
CA ILE A 304 -0.23 3.23 -21.10
C ILE A 304 -0.73 1.81 -21.34
N VAL A 305 -1.17 1.08 -20.31
CA VAL A 305 -1.65 -0.30 -20.45
C VAL A 305 -2.84 -0.36 -21.42
N ARG A 306 -3.81 0.54 -21.27
CA ARG A 306 -4.99 0.62 -22.17
C ARG A 306 -4.65 0.98 -23.61
N SER A 307 -3.47 1.52 -23.89
CA SER A 307 -3.03 1.83 -25.28
C SER A 307 -2.53 0.61 -26.05
N PHE A 308 -2.32 -0.54 -25.38
CA PHE A 308 -1.94 -1.82 -26.00
C PHE A 308 -3.17 -2.73 -26.12
N PRO A 309 -3.66 -3.00 -27.34
CA PRO A 309 -4.83 -3.87 -27.52
C PRO A 309 -4.66 -5.27 -26.91
N GLU A 310 -3.41 -5.79 -26.89
CA GLU A 310 -3.06 -7.09 -26.33
C GLU A 310 -3.23 -7.15 -24.81
N PHE A 311 -3.08 -6.01 -24.12
CA PHE A 311 -3.06 -5.92 -22.66
C PHE A 311 -4.14 -5.01 -22.07
N GLN A 312 -5.04 -4.47 -22.92
CA GLN A 312 -6.06 -3.51 -22.47
C GLN A 312 -6.97 -4.05 -21.35
N ASP A 313 -7.20 -5.35 -21.31
CA ASP A 313 -8.04 -6.02 -20.31
C ASP A 313 -7.21 -6.82 -19.27
N ALA A 314 -5.87 -6.75 -19.36
CA ALA A 314 -4.98 -7.43 -18.42
C ALA A 314 -5.19 -6.88 -17.00
N PRO A 315 -5.17 -7.75 -15.97
CA PRO A 315 -5.12 -7.30 -14.59
C PRO A 315 -3.93 -6.37 -14.34
N ILE A 316 -4.17 -5.28 -13.60
CA ILE A 316 -3.12 -4.33 -13.20
C ILE A 316 -2.93 -4.41 -11.70
N ILE A 317 -1.68 -4.63 -11.28
CA ILE A 317 -1.25 -4.56 -9.89
C ILE A 317 -0.35 -3.32 -9.73
N LEU A 318 -0.73 -2.40 -8.85
CA LEU A 318 0.16 -1.34 -8.41
C LEU A 318 1.12 -1.96 -7.39
N GLY A 319 2.31 -2.36 -7.84
CA GLY A 319 3.26 -3.18 -7.08
C GLY A 319 3.84 -2.53 -5.84
N GLU A 320 3.88 -1.20 -5.81
CA GLU A 320 4.07 -0.38 -4.61
C GLU A 320 3.29 0.94 -4.77
N SER A 321 2.28 1.14 -3.94
CA SER A 321 1.41 2.32 -4.02
C SER A 321 1.39 3.06 -2.67
N ASP A 322 2.32 4.00 -2.51
CA ASP A 322 2.62 4.63 -1.22
C ASP A 322 2.93 6.11 -1.36
N PRO A 323 2.94 6.85 -0.23
CA PRO A 323 3.27 8.27 -0.26
C PRO A 323 4.70 8.59 -0.75
N GLU A 324 5.66 7.67 -0.59
CA GLU A 324 7.07 7.86 -1.04
C GLU A 324 7.80 6.51 -1.18
N GLY A 325 9.05 6.55 -1.71
CA GLY A 325 9.80 5.35 -2.08
C GLY A 325 10.56 4.61 -0.98
N CYS A 326 10.75 5.14 0.26
CA CYS A 326 11.62 4.49 1.25
C CYS A 326 10.91 4.10 2.55
N ALA A 327 10.49 2.85 2.69
CA ALA A 327 9.90 2.36 3.95
C ALA A 327 10.89 2.40 5.12
N ALA A 328 12.14 2.01 4.89
CA ALA A 328 13.20 1.95 5.90
C ALA A 328 13.85 3.30 6.27
N CYS A 329 13.37 4.42 5.70
CA CYS A 329 13.85 5.76 6.01
C CYS A 329 13.07 6.37 7.19
N SER A 330 13.68 6.44 8.36
CA SER A 330 13.01 6.96 9.56
C SER A 330 12.75 8.48 9.49
N ALA A 331 11.75 8.96 10.23
CA ALA A 331 11.49 10.40 10.37
C ALA A 331 12.63 11.17 11.05
N ARG A 332 13.49 10.48 11.81
CA ARG A 332 14.68 11.09 12.42
C ARG A 332 15.68 11.56 11.35
N GLN A 333 15.80 10.80 10.26
CA GLN A 333 16.69 11.12 9.14
C GLN A 333 16.00 11.97 8.07
N TYR A 334 14.69 11.77 7.92
CA TYR A 334 13.84 12.37 6.90
C TYR A 334 12.57 12.94 7.55
N PRO A 335 12.61 14.21 8.01
CA PRO A 335 11.49 14.82 8.76
C PRO A 335 10.15 14.80 8.01
N GLN A 336 10.16 14.80 6.68
CA GLN A 336 8.96 14.65 5.86
C GLN A 336 8.22 13.32 6.07
N ASN A 337 8.85 12.33 6.69
CA ASN A 337 8.26 11.02 7.02
C ASN A 337 7.53 10.99 8.38
N ALA A 338 7.45 12.11 9.10
CA ALA A 338 6.84 12.17 10.43
C ALA A 338 5.34 11.79 10.42
N TYR A 339 4.61 12.06 9.34
CA TYR A 339 3.19 11.73 9.14
C TYR A 339 2.88 10.22 9.32
N ARG A 340 3.86 9.33 9.12
CA ARG A 340 3.70 7.86 9.10
C ARG A 340 3.27 7.24 10.42
N ASN A 341 3.39 7.96 11.52
CA ASN A 341 2.97 7.47 12.83
C ASN A 341 1.53 7.86 13.19
N GLY A 342 1.04 8.97 12.63
CA GLY A 342 -0.22 9.61 12.98
C GLY A 342 -1.36 9.31 11.99
N VAL A 343 -2.40 10.11 12.12
CA VAL A 343 -3.68 9.94 11.42
C VAL A 343 -3.67 10.43 9.97
N LEU A 344 -2.69 11.25 9.56
CA LEU A 344 -2.58 11.68 8.17
C LEU A 344 -2.32 10.50 7.24
N TYR A 345 -1.52 9.50 7.66
CA TYR A 345 -1.21 8.34 6.81
C TYR A 345 -2.45 7.52 6.43
N PRO A 346 -3.31 7.04 7.36
CA PRO A 346 -4.53 6.36 6.96
C PRO A 346 -5.50 7.25 6.15
N CYS A 347 -5.59 8.54 6.46
CA CYS A 347 -6.46 9.46 5.74
C CYS A 347 -5.98 9.67 4.28
N TYR A 348 -4.68 9.86 4.06
CA TYR A 348 -4.05 9.88 2.74
C TYR A 348 -4.32 8.60 1.95
N THR A 349 -4.12 7.44 2.59
CA THR A 349 -4.28 6.13 1.93
C THR A 349 -5.74 5.90 1.53
N ALA A 350 -6.71 6.31 2.35
CA ALA A 350 -8.13 6.24 2.02
C ALA A 350 -8.48 7.11 0.81
N GLU A 351 -7.98 8.35 0.78
CA GLU A 351 -8.15 9.26 -0.37
C GLU A 351 -7.54 8.68 -1.64
N VAL A 352 -6.28 8.24 -1.60
CA VAL A 352 -5.60 7.62 -2.75
C VAL A 352 -6.38 6.42 -3.27
N LEU A 353 -6.83 5.52 -2.38
CA LEU A 353 -7.58 4.34 -2.79
C LEU A 353 -8.90 4.71 -3.49
N ALA A 354 -9.66 5.65 -2.93
CA ALA A 354 -10.92 6.11 -3.53
C ALA A 354 -10.69 6.73 -4.92
N ARG A 355 -9.64 7.57 -5.06
CA ARG A 355 -9.28 8.18 -6.35
C ARG A 355 -8.72 7.16 -7.35
N THR A 356 -8.01 6.15 -6.88
CA THR A 356 -7.54 5.03 -7.72
C THR A 356 -8.72 4.25 -8.31
N LEU A 357 -9.75 3.97 -7.51
CA LEU A 357 -10.99 3.34 -8.00
C LEU A 357 -11.74 4.23 -9.00
N GLU A 358 -11.75 5.55 -8.80
CA GLU A 358 -12.32 6.51 -9.76
C GLU A 358 -11.55 6.52 -11.08
N LEU A 359 -10.21 6.53 -11.03
CA LEU A 359 -9.35 6.43 -12.22
C LEU A 359 -9.52 5.09 -12.94
N ALA A 360 -9.58 3.98 -12.20
CA ALA A 360 -9.80 2.66 -12.80
C ALA A 360 -11.14 2.60 -13.56
N ALA A 361 -12.21 3.14 -12.99
CA ALA A 361 -13.51 3.24 -13.67
C ALA A 361 -13.43 4.14 -14.90
N ARG A 362 -12.81 5.33 -14.80
CA ARG A 362 -12.64 6.29 -15.90
C ARG A 362 -11.91 5.71 -17.12
N TYR A 363 -10.85 4.96 -16.88
CA TYR A 363 -10.02 4.37 -17.93
C TYR A 363 -10.41 2.93 -18.27
N HIS A 364 -11.45 2.38 -17.64
CA HIS A 364 -11.83 0.96 -17.75
C HIS A 364 -10.63 0.03 -17.49
N ALA A 365 -9.79 0.38 -16.52
CA ALA A 365 -8.63 -0.40 -16.14
C ALA A 365 -9.05 -1.56 -15.23
N ASN A 366 -8.55 -2.77 -15.52
CA ASN A 366 -8.80 -3.94 -14.69
C ASN A 366 -7.87 -3.94 -13.47
N LEU A 367 -8.16 -3.08 -12.48
CA LEU A 367 -7.39 -2.98 -11.25
C LEU A 367 -7.57 -4.25 -10.42
N GLU A 368 -6.50 -5.02 -10.25
CA GLU A 368 -6.47 -6.27 -9.48
C GLU A 368 -5.99 -6.06 -8.06
N GLY A 369 -4.90 -5.28 -7.88
CA GLY A 369 -4.29 -5.07 -6.57
C GLY A 369 -3.60 -3.71 -6.43
N VAL A 370 -3.57 -3.23 -5.19
CA VAL A 370 -2.85 -2.03 -4.76
C VAL A 370 -1.97 -2.44 -3.58
N VAL A 371 -0.69 -2.65 -3.83
CA VAL A 371 0.25 -3.12 -2.80
C VAL A 371 0.66 -1.96 -1.91
N THR A 372 0.35 -2.07 -0.63
CA THR A 372 0.90 -1.19 0.40
C THR A 372 2.27 -1.72 0.82
N TRP A 373 3.31 -0.94 0.55
CA TRP A 373 4.68 -1.32 0.89
C TRP A 373 5.01 -0.91 2.31
N ALA A 374 4.47 -1.65 3.26
CA ALA A 374 4.65 -1.42 4.69
C ALA A 374 4.45 -2.72 5.47
N PHE A 375 5.39 -3.02 6.36
CA PHE A 375 5.34 -4.22 7.20
C PHE A 375 5.65 -3.87 8.67
N GLU A 376 6.57 -4.59 9.30
CA GLU A 376 7.10 -4.28 10.62
C GLU A 376 8.57 -4.68 10.70
N PHE A 377 9.38 -3.84 11.35
CA PHE A 377 10.80 -4.07 11.56
C PHE A 377 11.07 -4.40 13.04
N GLU A 378 11.65 -5.56 13.30
CA GLU A 378 12.04 -5.97 14.65
C GLU A 378 13.12 -5.06 15.24
N ASN A 379 13.06 -4.87 16.55
CA ASN A 379 14.09 -4.18 17.33
C ASN A 379 14.38 -2.73 16.88
N GLN A 380 13.40 -2.07 16.27
CA GLN A 380 13.49 -0.65 15.94
C GLN A 380 12.88 0.21 17.06
N PRO A 381 13.31 1.48 17.18
CA PRO A 381 12.70 2.39 18.16
C PRO A 381 11.20 2.54 17.91
N TYR A 382 10.41 2.60 18.98
CA TYR A 382 8.97 2.86 18.88
C TYR A 382 8.71 4.16 18.13
N PHE A 383 7.80 4.10 17.18
CA PHE A 383 7.34 5.26 16.40
C PHE A 383 8.47 6.09 15.77
N ALA A 384 9.54 5.45 15.33
CA ALA A 384 10.68 6.12 14.69
C ALA A 384 10.34 6.75 13.31
N GLY A 385 9.11 6.58 12.83
CA GLY A 385 8.67 7.13 11.54
C GLY A 385 9.13 6.31 10.34
N PHE A 386 9.39 5.02 10.52
CA PHE A 386 9.44 4.08 9.40
C PHE A 386 8.04 3.91 8.79
N ARG A 387 7.97 3.60 7.50
CA ARG A 387 6.68 3.24 6.86
C ARG A 387 6.38 1.78 7.19
N THR A 388 5.72 1.60 8.32
CA THR A 388 5.31 0.30 8.86
C THR A 388 3.86 0.35 9.32
N LEU A 389 3.19 -0.80 9.32
CA LEU A 389 1.82 -0.96 9.81
C LEU A 389 1.76 -1.03 11.33
N ALA A 390 2.82 -1.55 11.94
CA ALA A 390 2.98 -1.66 13.38
C ALA A 390 4.40 -1.28 13.82
N THR A 391 4.64 -1.19 15.12
CA THR A 391 5.93 -0.93 15.75
C THR A 391 6.07 -1.76 17.02
N ASN A 392 6.96 -2.75 17.03
CA ASN A 392 7.19 -3.69 18.14
C ASN A 392 5.87 -4.34 18.62
N GLY A 393 5.02 -4.79 17.69
CA GLY A 393 3.74 -5.43 17.97
C GLY A 393 2.64 -4.48 18.47
N VAL A 394 2.78 -3.18 18.22
CA VAL A 394 1.76 -2.16 18.47
C VAL A 394 1.30 -1.56 17.15
N ASP A 395 0.03 -1.71 16.82
CA ASP A 395 -0.54 -1.23 15.58
C ASP A 395 -0.50 0.29 15.48
N LYS A 396 -0.17 0.78 14.29
CA LYS A 396 -0.31 2.19 13.94
C LYS A 396 -1.71 2.49 13.39
N PRO A 397 -2.14 3.75 13.39
CA PRO A 397 -3.45 4.13 12.84
C PRO A 397 -3.73 3.60 11.44
N VAL A 398 -2.71 3.50 10.59
CA VAL A 398 -2.86 2.99 9.21
C VAL A 398 -3.30 1.53 9.15
N MET A 399 -2.94 0.68 10.10
CA MET A 399 -3.42 -0.71 10.17
C MET A 399 -4.94 -0.75 10.36
N ASN A 400 -5.50 0.20 11.09
CA ASN A 400 -6.93 0.29 11.31
C ASN A 400 -7.71 0.71 10.06
N LEU A 401 -7.10 1.42 9.11
CA LEU A 401 -7.74 1.66 7.80
C LEU A 401 -8.04 0.36 7.08
N TYR A 402 -7.11 -0.60 7.06
CA TYR A 402 -7.33 -1.90 6.41
C TYR A 402 -8.43 -2.71 7.12
N ARG A 403 -8.53 -2.60 8.44
CA ARG A 403 -9.66 -3.16 9.20
C ARG A 403 -10.98 -2.50 8.81
N LEU A 404 -11.03 -1.16 8.65
CA LEU A 404 -12.23 -0.47 8.15
C LEU A 404 -12.64 -0.96 6.77
N LEU A 405 -11.69 -1.06 5.83
CA LEU A 405 -11.94 -1.55 4.47
C LEU A 405 -12.47 -3.01 4.48
N GLY A 406 -11.94 -3.86 5.36
CA GLY A 406 -12.42 -5.23 5.54
C GLY A 406 -13.84 -5.35 6.08
N LEU A 407 -14.32 -4.33 6.82
CA LEU A 407 -15.71 -4.25 7.30
C LEU A 407 -16.69 -3.80 6.21
N MET A 408 -16.22 -3.20 5.12
CA MET A 408 -17.00 -2.87 3.94
C MET A 408 -17.28 -4.14 3.12
N GLY A 409 -17.92 -4.03 1.98
CA GLY A 409 -18.14 -5.17 1.08
C GLY A 409 -19.48 -5.08 0.33
N GLY A 410 -19.73 -6.03 -0.54
CA GLY A 410 -20.88 -5.98 -1.46
C GLY A 410 -20.56 -5.16 -2.70
N GLU A 411 -21.41 -4.21 -3.05
CA GLU A 411 -21.27 -3.34 -4.21
C GLU A 411 -20.93 -1.91 -3.79
N ARG A 412 -20.01 -1.26 -4.47
CA ARG A 412 -19.75 0.17 -4.35
C ARG A 412 -20.93 0.93 -4.93
N ILE A 413 -21.53 1.81 -4.16
CA ILE A 413 -22.72 2.57 -4.54
C ILE A 413 -22.41 4.08 -4.63
N PRO A 414 -23.24 4.85 -5.40
CA PRO A 414 -22.99 6.27 -5.62
C PRO A 414 -23.01 7.11 -4.33
N VAL A 415 -22.03 8.00 -4.24
CA VAL A 415 -21.90 9.00 -3.16
C VAL A 415 -21.70 10.38 -3.78
N THR A 416 -22.26 11.39 -3.16
CA THR A 416 -21.96 12.81 -3.46
C THR A 416 -21.63 13.54 -2.16
N SER A 417 -20.67 14.46 -2.21
CA SER A 417 -20.35 15.36 -1.11
C SER A 417 -20.26 16.80 -1.62
N THR A 418 -20.82 17.74 -0.85
CA THR A 418 -20.75 19.16 -1.18
C THR A 418 -19.35 19.74 -1.08
N GLN A 419 -18.42 19.00 -0.48
CA GLN A 419 -17.02 19.41 -0.29
C GLN A 419 -16.03 18.47 -0.97
N ALA A 420 -16.51 17.54 -1.79
CA ALA A 420 -15.63 16.74 -2.64
C ALA A 420 -14.87 17.64 -3.63
N ILE A 421 -13.56 17.46 -3.68
CA ILE A 421 -12.71 18.15 -4.67
C ILE A 421 -12.74 17.32 -5.97
N PRO A 422 -13.01 17.93 -7.14
CA PRO A 422 -12.97 17.21 -8.41
C PRO A 422 -11.62 16.55 -8.65
N LEU A 423 -11.65 15.32 -9.20
CA LEU A 423 -10.44 14.51 -9.45
C LEU A 423 -9.39 15.27 -10.28
N GLU A 424 -9.81 16.02 -11.31
CA GLU A 424 -8.92 16.83 -12.15
C GLU A 424 -8.13 17.86 -11.35
N ARG A 425 -8.77 18.44 -10.33
CA ARG A 425 -8.08 19.39 -9.45
C ARG A 425 -7.10 18.70 -8.52
N VAL A 426 -7.46 17.53 -7.98
CA VAL A 426 -6.55 16.73 -7.14
C VAL A 426 -5.34 16.26 -7.97
N LEU A 427 -5.56 15.82 -9.21
CA LEU A 427 -4.49 15.46 -10.15
C LEU A 427 -3.57 16.64 -10.47
N ALA A 428 -4.13 17.84 -10.63
CA ALA A 428 -3.34 19.02 -11.02
C ALA A 428 -2.54 19.62 -9.86
N SER A 429 -3.07 19.63 -8.63
CA SER A 429 -2.49 20.43 -7.54
C SER A 429 -2.58 19.80 -6.14
N GLY A 430 -3.06 18.58 -6.03
CA GLY A 430 -3.33 17.95 -4.73
C GLY A 430 -4.47 18.64 -3.96
N VAL A 431 -4.51 18.40 -2.67
CA VAL A 431 -5.51 18.96 -1.74
C VAL A 431 -4.82 20.00 -0.84
N THR A 432 -4.52 21.17 -1.42
CA THR A 432 -3.74 22.25 -0.77
C THR A 432 -4.55 23.49 -0.39
N GLY A 433 -5.86 23.49 -0.70
CA GLY A 433 -6.81 24.56 -0.38
C GLY A 433 -7.81 24.11 0.71
N PRO A 434 -9.13 24.16 0.45
CA PRO A 434 -10.10 23.52 1.32
C PRO A 434 -9.83 22.02 1.42
N PRO A 435 -10.13 21.36 2.56
CA PRO A 435 -10.00 19.91 2.66
C PRO A 435 -10.95 19.19 1.71
N ASP A 436 -10.59 18.01 1.26
CA ASP A 436 -11.50 17.08 0.62
C ASP A 436 -12.25 16.29 1.70
N VAL A 437 -13.49 16.64 1.93
CA VAL A 437 -14.39 15.89 2.80
C VAL A 437 -15.29 15.05 1.92
N ASN A 438 -14.98 13.77 1.81
CA ASN A 438 -15.60 12.89 0.84
C ASN A 438 -15.87 11.51 1.43
N ALA A 439 -16.46 10.60 0.66
CA ALA A 439 -16.83 9.29 1.14
C ALA A 439 -16.76 8.22 0.06
N LEU A 440 -16.62 6.97 0.53
CA LEU A 440 -16.78 5.74 -0.21
C LEU A 440 -17.90 4.93 0.46
N ALA A 441 -18.90 4.49 -0.30
CA ALA A 441 -20.00 3.72 0.24
C ALA A 441 -20.18 2.38 -0.45
N THR A 442 -20.60 1.38 0.33
CA THR A 442 -20.94 0.05 -0.17
C THR A 442 -22.27 -0.43 0.37
N SER A 443 -22.93 -1.33 -0.37
CA SER A 443 -24.20 -1.95 0.02
C SER A 443 -24.16 -3.45 -0.25
N GLY A 444 -24.74 -4.24 0.65
CA GLY A 444 -24.89 -5.69 0.50
C GLY A 444 -25.17 -6.38 1.83
N ASN A 445 -25.80 -7.55 1.80
CA ASN A 445 -26.08 -8.38 2.99
C ASN A 445 -26.80 -7.61 4.12
N CYS A 446 -27.89 -6.91 3.81
CA CYS A 446 -28.65 -6.08 4.76
C CYS A 446 -27.77 -5.03 5.47
N LYS A 447 -26.82 -4.47 4.76
CA LYS A 447 -25.84 -3.50 5.27
C LYS A 447 -25.57 -2.40 4.24
N VAL A 448 -25.46 -1.15 4.71
CA VAL A 448 -24.78 -0.05 4.04
C VAL A 448 -23.60 0.37 4.90
N ALA A 449 -22.41 0.46 4.30
CA ALA A 449 -21.21 0.95 4.96
C ALA A 449 -20.71 2.21 4.25
N VAL A 450 -20.43 3.27 5.02
CA VAL A 450 -20.01 4.58 4.48
C VAL A 450 -18.73 5.00 5.20
N MET A 451 -17.60 4.94 4.51
CA MET A 451 -16.32 5.45 4.99
C MET A 451 -16.19 6.91 4.55
N ILE A 452 -15.98 7.80 5.50
CA ILE A 452 -15.90 9.26 5.30
C ILE A 452 -14.53 9.74 5.80
N TRP A 453 -13.90 10.64 5.05
CA TRP A 453 -12.62 11.26 5.44
C TRP A 453 -12.68 12.78 5.33
N ASN A 454 -11.77 13.43 6.08
CA ASN A 454 -11.50 14.86 6.01
C ASN A 454 -10.01 15.05 5.71
N TYR A 455 -9.66 14.98 4.41
CA TYR A 455 -8.28 14.96 3.95
C TYR A 455 -7.75 16.32 3.53
N HIS A 456 -6.48 16.56 3.80
CA HIS A 456 -5.68 17.68 3.28
C HIS A 456 -4.22 17.26 3.13
N ASP A 457 -3.51 17.76 2.11
CA ASP A 457 -2.10 17.42 1.86
C ASP A 457 -1.16 17.91 2.97
N ASP A 458 -1.48 19.01 3.63
CA ASP A 458 -0.62 19.60 4.66
C ASP A 458 -0.92 19.01 6.04
N ASP A 459 0.13 18.53 6.71
CA ASP A 459 0.11 18.05 8.10
C ASP A 459 0.05 19.23 9.08
N VAL A 460 -1.07 19.92 9.09
CA VAL A 460 -1.35 21.06 9.96
C VAL A 460 -2.75 20.97 10.56
N PRO A 461 -2.97 21.48 11.78
CA PRO A 461 -4.31 21.59 12.34
C PRO A 461 -5.28 22.35 11.42
N GLY A 462 -6.52 21.98 11.44
CA GLY A 462 -7.57 22.62 10.66
C GLY A 462 -8.95 22.44 11.28
N PRO A 463 -9.98 23.11 10.73
CA PRO A 463 -11.33 23.01 11.25
C PRO A 463 -11.90 21.59 11.08
N GLU A 464 -12.75 21.20 12.02
CA GLU A 464 -13.59 20.01 11.88
C GLU A 464 -14.66 20.24 10.80
N ALA A 465 -15.02 19.19 10.10
CA ALA A 465 -16.16 19.15 9.21
C ALA A 465 -17.42 18.75 10.00
N SER A 466 -18.49 19.56 9.95
CA SER A 466 -19.81 19.18 10.44
C SER A 466 -20.51 18.37 9.35
N VAL A 467 -20.47 17.05 9.45
CA VAL A 467 -21.01 16.13 8.44
C VAL A 467 -22.51 15.91 8.67
N GLU A 468 -23.30 16.12 7.61
CA GLU A 468 -24.72 15.75 7.52
C GLU A 468 -24.83 14.63 6.48
N LEU A 469 -24.86 13.36 6.93
CA LEU A 469 -25.02 12.18 6.07
C LEU A 469 -26.49 11.90 5.84
N LEU A 470 -26.85 11.68 4.58
CA LEU A 470 -28.17 11.23 4.14
C LEU A 470 -28.01 9.94 3.33
N ILE A 471 -28.51 8.82 3.84
CA ILE A 471 -28.65 7.57 3.08
C ILE A 471 -30.08 7.48 2.58
N LYS A 472 -30.26 7.42 1.26
CA LYS A 472 -31.56 7.38 0.58
C LYS A 472 -31.86 6.00 0.05
N ASN A 473 -33.13 5.77 -0.25
CA ASN A 473 -33.64 4.59 -0.94
C ASN A 473 -33.29 3.27 -0.22
N LEU A 474 -33.21 3.29 1.10
CA LEU A 474 -33.08 2.08 1.90
C LEU A 474 -34.25 1.12 1.61
N PRO A 475 -34.08 -0.21 1.70
CA PRO A 475 -35.17 -1.15 1.49
C PRO A 475 -36.25 -0.99 2.57
N ALA A 476 -37.46 -1.49 2.29
CA ALA A 476 -38.58 -1.32 3.21
C ALA A 476 -38.36 -2.00 4.57
N GLU A 477 -37.58 -3.08 4.57
CA GLU A 477 -37.19 -3.85 5.76
C GLU A 477 -36.30 -3.04 6.72
N ALA A 478 -35.63 -2.02 6.22
CA ALA A 478 -34.75 -1.12 6.98
C ALA A 478 -35.53 0.00 7.70
N ALA A 479 -36.80 -0.24 8.12
CA ALA A 479 -37.59 0.74 8.89
C ALA A 479 -36.96 1.06 10.26
N GLN A 480 -36.30 0.09 10.86
CA GLN A 480 -35.43 0.25 12.02
C GLN A 480 -34.06 -0.29 11.68
N VAL A 481 -33.02 0.47 12.01
CA VAL A 481 -31.63 0.13 11.73
C VAL A 481 -30.77 0.24 12.98
N GLN A 482 -29.62 -0.45 12.95
CA GLN A 482 -28.54 -0.23 13.90
C GLN A 482 -27.41 0.48 13.19
N VAL A 483 -26.88 1.53 13.82
CA VAL A 483 -25.74 2.32 13.32
C VAL A 483 -24.56 2.10 14.25
N ARG A 484 -23.41 1.68 13.68
CA ARG A 484 -22.11 1.63 14.35
C ARG A 484 -21.20 2.65 13.72
N ASP A 485 -20.42 3.38 14.52
CA ASP A 485 -19.44 4.36 14.07
C ASP A 485 -18.04 3.96 14.56
N TYR A 486 -17.15 3.60 13.62
CA TYR A 486 -15.74 3.34 13.87
C TYR A 486 -14.92 4.58 13.51
N ARG A 487 -13.92 4.90 14.32
CA ARG A 487 -13.20 6.15 14.16
C ARG A 487 -11.68 5.94 14.18
N ILE A 488 -10.99 6.64 13.26
CA ILE A 488 -9.55 6.87 13.32
C ILE A 488 -9.33 8.37 13.36
N ASP A 489 -8.84 8.88 14.49
CA ASP A 489 -8.47 10.29 14.66
C ASP A 489 -7.37 10.43 15.72
N GLU A 490 -7.08 11.66 16.16
CA GLU A 490 -6.00 11.90 17.15
C GLU A 490 -6.21 11.13 18.46
N HIS A 491 -7.47 10.81 18.83
CA HIS A 491 -7.81 10.18 20.11
C HIS A 491 -8.32 8.74 20.00
N HIS A 492 -8.74 8.29 18.82
CA HIS A 492 -9.36 6.98 18.60
C HIS A 492 -8.55 6.14 17.61
N SER A 493 -8.40 4.84 17.90
CA SER A 493 -7.64 3.87 17.10
C SER A 493 -6.19 4.31 16.84
N ASN A 494 -5.54 4.95 17.82
CA ASN A 494 -4.30 5.69 17.65
C ASN A 494 -3.31 5.47 18.81
N ALA A 495 -2.49 4.43 18.70
CA ALA A 495 -1.45 4.15 19.69
C ALA A 495 -0.34 5.21 19.73
N TYR A 496 -0.15 6.00 18.66
CA TYR A 496 0.89 7.02 18.62
C TYR A 496 0.59 8.17 19.60
N THR A 497 -0.65 8.62 19.67
CA THR A 497 -1.07 9.63 20.66
C THR A 497 -0.94 9.08 22.08
N ALA A 498 -1.42 7.87 22.33
CA ALA A 498 -1.27 7.22 23.63
C ALA A 498 0.22 7.07 24.05
N TRP A 499 1.11 6.79 23.08
CA TRP A 499 2.54 6.72 23.31
C TRP A 499 3.14 8.09 23.67
N LYS A 500 2.74 9.16 22.97
CA LYS A 500 3.16 10.54 23.29
C LYS A 500 2.72 10.94 24.70
N GLU A 501 1.46 10.68 25.04
CA GLU A 501 0.88 10.97 26.36
C GLU A 501 1.56 10.18 27.50
N ALA A 502 2.03 8.97 27.23
CA ALA A 502 2.82 8.17 28.16
C ALA A 502 4.28 8.64 28.32
N GLY A 503 4.68 9.76 27.69
CA GLY A 503 6.03 10.31 27.73
C GLY A 503 7.00 9.68 26.73
N SER A 504 6.48 9.11 25.65
CA SER A 504 7.26 8.54 24.53
C SER A 504 8.28 7.45 24.94
N PRO A 505 7.89 6.45 25.76
CA PRO A 505 8.82 5.45 26.28
C PRO A 505 9.39 4.57 25.17
N GLN A 506 10.72 4.43 25.14
CA GLN A 506 11.40 3.46 24.25
C GLN A 506 11.51 2.06 24.87
N HIS A 507 11.29 1.96 26.18
CA HIS A 507 11.21 0.72 26.94
C HIS A 507 9.93 0.73 27.79
N PRO A 508 8.74 0.56 27.17
CA PRO A 508 7.49 0.62 27.90
C PRO A 508 7.42 -0.51 28.95
N THR A 509 6.88 -0.20 30.11
CA THR A 509 6.54 -1.24 31.09
C THR A 509 5.46 -2.19 30.52
N PRO A 510 5.27 -3.41 31.06
CA PRO A 510 4.21 -4.29 30.60
C PRO A 510 2.80 -3.67 30.65
N GLU A 511 2.55 -2.77 31.60
CA GLU A 511 1.28 -2.05 31.68
C GLU A 511 1.16 -1.01 30.56
N GLN A 512 2.20 -0.20 30.35
CA GLN A 512 2.25 0.76 29.23
C GLN A 512 2.10 0.06 27.89
N TYR A 513 2.79 -1.05 27.69
CA TYR A 513 2.70 -1.84 26.46
C TYR A 513 1.26 -2.33 26.20
N ARG A 514 0.57 -2.88 27.21
CA ARG A 514 -0.85 -3.27 27.06
C ARG A 514 -1.76 -2.09 26.73
N LYS A 515 -1.51 -0.91 27.31
CA LYS A 515 -2.27 0.32 26.99
C LYS A 515 -2.04 0.75 25.56
N LEU A 516 -0.79 0.69 25.06
CA LEU A 516 -0.46 1.00 23.67
C LEU A 516 -1.14 0.01 22.71
N GLN A 517 -1.09 -1.28 23.00
CA GLN A 517 -1.79 -2.29 22.18
C GLN A 517 -3.31 -2.05 22.17
N ALA A 518 -3.91 -1.68 23.29
CA ALA A 518 -5.33 -1.37 23.35
C ALA A 518 -5.68 -0.13 22.52
N ALA A 519 -4.88 0.95 22.62
CA ALA A 519 -5.09 2.17 21.86
C ALA A 519 -4.84 1.99 20.33
N GLY A 520 -4.03 1.00 19.96
CA GLY A 520 -3.80 0.65 18.55
C GLY A 520 -4.93 -0.15 17.90
N ARG A 521 -5.89 -0.66 18.66
CA ARG A 521 -7.03 -1.42 18.09
C ARG A 521 -8.05 -0.49 17.45
N LEU A 522 -8.75 -1.02 16.45
CA LEU A 522 -9.89 -0.30 15.86
C LEU A 522 -10.97 -0.07 16.93
N GLU A 523 -11.38 1.18 17.11
CA GLU A 523 -12.32 1.62 18.12
C GLU A 523 -13.69 1.99 17.52
N GLU A 524 -14.76 1.53 18.16
CA GLU A 524 -16.14 1.95 17.93
C GLU A 524 -16.47 3.09 18.91
N LEU A 525 -17.01 4.22 18.42
CA LEU A 525 -17.26 5.42 19.24
C LEU A 525 -18.36 5.25 20.31
N GLY A 526 -18.86 4.07 20.47
CA GLY A 526 -19.87 3.75 21.47
C GLY A 526 -20.66 2.52 21.07
N PRO A 527 -21.65 2.12 21.86
CA PRO A 527 -22.50 0.99 21.49
C PRO A 527 -23.32 1.31 20.26
N ALA A 528 -23.68 0.29 19.48
CA ALA A 528 -24.55 0.46 18.31
C ALA A 528 -25.83 1.19 18.67
N GLU A 529 -26.15 2.26 17.94
CA GLU A 529 -27.34 3.07 18.14
C GLU A 529 -28.49 2.58 17.28
N LYS A 530 -29.70 2.54 17.84
CA LYS A 530 -30.92 2.26 17.07
C LYS A 530 -31.46 3.54 16.48
N ALA A 531 -31.78 3.52 15.20
CA ALA A 531 -32.41 4.64 14.50
C ALA A 531 -33.62 4.18 13.68
N GLU A 532 -34.59 5.07 13.52
CA GLU A 532 -35.72 4.87 12.63
C GLU A 532 -35.47 5.57 11.30
N THR A 533 -35.76 4.90 10.20
CA THR A 533 -35.75 5.52 8.89
C THR A 533 -37.11 6.19 8.63
N ARG A 534 -37.09 7.33 7.94
CA ARG A 534 -38.32 8.03 7.51
C ARG A 534 -38.32 8.14 5.99
N ASN A 535 -39.38 7.71 5.35
CA ASN A 535 -39.47 7.70 3.89
C ASN A 535 -38.31 6.94 3.22
N ARG A 536 -37.82 5.84 3.86
CA ARG A 536 -36.67 5.07 3.40
C ARG A 536 -35.36 5.89 3.40
N GLU A 537 -35.26 6.88 4.27
CA GLU A 537 -34.06 7.70 4.46
C GLU A 537 -33.56 7.59 5.89
N LEU A 538 -32.22 7.51 6.05
CA LEU A 538 -31.52 7.70 7.31
C LEU A 538 -30.74 9.02 7.27
N ARG A 539 -30.90 9.84 8.30
CA ARG A 539 -30.11 11.06 8.51
C ARG A 539 -29.23 10.89 9.74
N TRP A 540 -27.94 11.18 9.58
CA TRP A 540 -26.96 11.06 10.62
C TRP A 540 -26.03 12.26 10.61
N SER A 541 -25.70 12.84 11.77
CA SER A 541 -24.86 14.03 11.85
C SER A 541 -23.79 13.86 12.91
N PHE A 542 -22.55 14.25 12.57
CA PHE A 542 -21.39 14.17 13.47
C PHE A 542 -20.31 15.15 13.03
N ASN A 543 -19.34 15.39 13.92
CA ASN A 543 -18.14 16.15 13.59
C ASN A 543 -17.00 15.21 13.21
N LEU A 544 -16.28 15.57 12.15
CA LEU A 544 -15.13 14.83 11.65
C LEU A 544 -13.88 15.73 11.68
N PRO A 545 -12.94 15.51 12.61
CA PRO A 545 -11.70 16.26 12.68
C PRO A 545 -10.90 16.19 11.36
N ARG A 546 -10.00 17.15 11.18
CA ARG A 546 -9.06 17.11 10.05
C ARG A 546 -8.18 15.86 10.17
N HIS A 547 -7.91 15.21 9.05
CA HIS A 547 -7.18 13.94 8.91
C HIS A 547 -7.85 12.75 9.63
N ALA A 548 -9.13 12.86 9.95
CA ALA A 548 -9.88 11.76 10.53
C ALA A 548 -10.59 10.91 9.47
N LEU A 549 -10.87 9.66 9.86
CA LEU A 549 -11.70 8.70 9.15
C LEU A 549 -12.84 8.25 10.06
N SER A 550 -14.03 8.13 9.51
CA SER A 550 -15.18 7.51 10.17
C SER A 550 -15.78 6.46 9.24
N LEU A 551 -16.06 5.25 9.76
CA LEU A 551 -16.84 4.24 9.05
C LEU A 551 -18.16 4.03 9.76
N LEU A 552 -19.23 4.48 9.12
CA LEU A 552 -20.59 4.21 9.57
C LEU A 552 -21.10 2.92 8.93
N ILE A 553 -21.52 1.97 9.76
CA ILE A 553 -22.14 0.72 9.32
C ILE A 553 -23.60 0.73 9.77
N VAL A 554 -24.49 0.72 8.79
CA VAL A 554 -25.93 0.69 8.99
C VAL A 554 -26.44 -0.71 8.64
N THR A 555 -27.07 -1.40 9.58
CA THR A 555 -27.60 -2.77 9.40
C THR A 555 -29.08 -2.84 9.78
N TRP A 556 -29.82 -3.76 9.15
CA TRP A 556 -31.24 -4.04 9.39
C TRP A 556 -31.59 -5.52 9.35
#